data_ee600a61d7d1bd504a6edb4b44ff4d24
#
_entry.id   ee600a61d7d1bd504a6edb4b44ff4d24
#
_cell.length_a   1.000
_cell.length_b   1.000
_cell.length_c   1.000
_cell.angle_alpha   90.00
_cell.angle_beta   90.00
_cell.angle_gamma   90.00
#
_symmetry.space_group_name_H-M   'P 1'
#
loop_
_entity.id
_entity.type
_entity.pdbx_description
1 polymer ?
#
loop_
_entity_poly.entity_id
_entity_poly.type
_entity_poly.pdbx_seq_one_letter_code
_entity_poly.pdbx_strand_id
1 'polypeptide(L)'
;RMRINEGSQERVMTSLKEAMRQGKGTMAIYDYEADGLRYYSRHLMCPSTGVAFEDPAPHTFSFNSPQGACPRCSGLGVEAVFDITKIIPDDSRSLNEGAIEPFGKYKNNKIFTLLTLLGRRYDFTLDDPVNTISEEGMNAILYGDPKPLTVDLSEFTSISGRRMIPWEGIAEYVQQSDDEESKKGQKWREQFLMYRPCSVCGGSRLKKEALQFRIGG
;
A
#
# COMPACT_ATOMS: atom_id res chain seq x y z
N ARG A 1 -16.69 3.78 -41.78
CA ARG A 1 -16.99 5.17 -42.17
C ARG A 1 -18.33 5.22 -42.88
N MET A 2 -19.23 6.09 -42.47
CA MET A 2 -20.52 6.33 -43.12
C MET A 2 -20.73 7.83 -43.24
N ARG A 3 -21.31 8.27 -44.37
CA ARG A 3 -21.91 9.59 -44.47
C ARG A 3 -23.39 9.48 -44.08
N ILE A 4 -23.85 10.35 -43.21
CA ILE A 4 -25.22 10.40 -42.75
C ILE A 4 -25.98 11.31 -43.72
N ASN A 5 -26.98 10.76 -44.44
CA ASN A 5 -27.90 11.48 -45.29
C ASN A 5 -29.32 10.90 -45.12
N GLU A 6 -30.35 11.55 -45.64
CA GLU A 6 -31.77 11.21 -45.41
C GLU A 6 -32.12 9.74 -45.75
N GLY A 7 -31.38 9.06 -46.63
CA GLY A 7 -31.60 7.65 -46.99
C GLY A 7 -30.76 6.63 -46.23
N SER A 8 -29.89 7.06 -45.31
CA SER A 8 -28.92 6.16 -44.63
C SER A 8 -29.38 5.63 -43.26
N GLN A 9 -30.59 5.98 -42.82
CA GLN A 9 -31.08 5.73 -41.47
C GLN A 9 -31.06 4.24 -41.06
N GLU A 10 -31.57 3.35 -41.89
CA GLU A 10 -31.58 1.91 -41.63
C GLU A 10 -30.16 1.33 -41.50
N ARG A 11 -29.29 1.77 -42.41
CA ARG A 11 -27.89 1.31 -42.41
C ARG A 11 -27.11 1.81 -41.20
N VAL A 12 -27.37 3.06 -40.77
CA VAL A 12 -26.81 3.63 -39.53
C VAL A 12 -27.30 2.84 -38.32
N MET A 13 -28.63 2.60 -38.24
CA MET A 13 -29.19 1.83 -37.12
C MET A 13 -28.65 0.40 -37.03
N THR A 14 -28.48 -0.27 -38.17
CA THR A 14 -27.88 -1.61 -38.19
C THR A 14 -26.44 -1.60 -37.71
N SER A 15 -25.65 -0.62 -38.15
CA SER A 15 -24.27 -0.48 -37.73
C SER A 15 -24.13 -0.12 -36.25
N LEU A 16 -25.03 0.73 -35.72
CA LEU A 16 -25.07 1.05 -34.29
C LEU A 16 -25.41 -0.18 -33.43
N LYS A 17 -26.43 -0.96 -33.87
CA LYS A 17 -26.79 -2.22 -33.20
C LYS A 17 -25.61 -3.21 -33.16
N GLU A 18 -24.93 -3.36 -34.29
CA GLU A 18 -23.75 -4.25 -34.36
C GLU A 18 -22.61 -3.74 -33.53
N ALA A 19 -22.28 -2.46 -33.56
CA ALA A 19 -21.25 -1.86 -32.70
C ALA A 19 -21.54 -2.06 -31.22
N MET A 20 -22.79 -1.83 -30.79
CA MET A 20 -23.25 -2.09 -29.43
C MET A 20 -23.15 -3.57 -29.05
N ARG A 21 -23.46 -4.47 -29.97
CA ARG A 21 -23.37 -5.92 -29.75
C ARG A 21 -21.91 -6.35 -29.58
N GLN A 22 -21.01 -5.90 -30.45
CA GLN A 22 -19.59 -6.21 -30.41
C GLN A 22 -18.92 -5.59 -29.17
N GLY A 23 -19.29 -4.36 -28.82
CA GLY A 23 -18.81 -3.65 -27.65
C GLY A 23 -19.48 -4.05 -26.32
N LYS A 24 -20.27 -5.14 -26.31
CA LYS A 24 -20.98 -5.63 -25.10
C LYS A 24 -21.78 -4.54 -24.37
N GLY A 25 -22.47 -3.71 -25.13
CA GLY A 25 -23.29 -2.62 -24.63
C GLY A 25 -22.57 -1.26 -24.57
N THR A 26 -21.34 -1.16 -25.04
CA THR A 26 -20.59 0.10 -25.12
C THR A 26 -20.08 0.33 -26.52
N MET A 27 -20.16 1.57 -27.02
CA MET A 27 -19.59 1.97 -28.31
C MET A 27 -19.11 3.42 -28.27
N ALA A 28 -18.27 3.79 -29.21
CA ALA A 28 -17.87 5.17 -29.45
C ALA A 28 -18.19 5.58 -30.89
N ILE A 29 -18.62 6.82 -31.06
CA ILE A 29 -18.81 7.45 -32.36
C ILE A 29 -17.79 8.57 -32.51
N TYR A 30 -17.00 8.48 -33.55
CA TYR A 30 -16.06 9.53 -33.90
C TYR A 30 -16.69 10.39 -35.02
N ASP A 31 -16.92 11.65 -34.70
CA ASP A 31 -17.37 12.65 -35.68
C ASP A 31 -16.13 13.21 -36.39
N TYR A 32 -16.05 12.90 -37.69
CA TYR A 32 -14.87 13.26 -38.46
C TYR A 32 -14.85 14.75 -38.85
N GLU A 33 -16.01 15.41 -38.90
CA GLU A 33 -16.09 16.84 -39.25
C GLU A 33 -15.81 17.72 -38.02
N ALA A 34 -16.32 17.30 -36.88
CA ALA A 34 -16.13 17.99 -35.60
C ALA A 34 -14.85 17.57 -34.88
N ASP A 35 -14.09 16.60 -35.40
CA ASP A 35 -12.91 15.98 -34.75
C ASP A 35 -13.21 15.58 -33.32
N GLY A 36 -14.33 14.93 -33.08
CA GLY A 36 -14.87 14.66 -31.78
C GLY A 36 -15.22 13.18 -31.55
N LEU A 37 -14.83 12.63 -30.39
CA LEU A 37 -15.21 11.29 -29.97
C LEU A 37 -16.28 11.37 -28.89
N ARG A 38 -17.39 10.61 -29.10
CA ARG A 38 -18.47 10.49 -28.12
C ARG A 38 -18.70 9.03 -27.76
N TYR A 39 -18.82 8.75 -26.47
CA TYR A 39 -19.11 7.42 -25.96
C TYR A 39 -20.60 7.24 -25.71
N TYR A 40 -21.08 6.02 -25.96
CA TYR A 40 -22.46 5.61 -25.73
C TYR A 40 -22.43 4.24 -25.02
N SER A 41 -23.25 4.08 -24.00
CA SER A 41 -23.32 2.83 -23.24
C SER A 41 -24.75 2.55 -22.78
N ARG A 42 -25.09 1.27 -22.66
CA ARG A 42 -26.29 0.81 -21.97
C ARG A 42 -26.07 0.69 -20.46
N HIS A 43 -24.80 0.75 -20.01
CA HIS A 43 -24.39 0.71 -18.62
C HIS A 43 -24.07 2.12 -18.12
N LEU A 44 -23.94 2.28 -16.83
CA LEU A 44 -23.54 3.55 -16.22
C LEU A 44 -22.14 3.96 -16.73
N MET A 45 -22.08 5.02 -17.48
CA MET A 45 -20.83 5.52 -18.08
C MET A 45 -20.87 7.04 -18.23
N CYS A 46 -19.73 7.66 -17.97
CA CYS A 46 -19.54 9.08 -18.32
C CYS A 46 -19.33 9.23 -19.83
N PRO A 47 -20.20 9.95 -20.55
CA PRO A 47 -20.11 10.04 -22.01
C PRO A 47 -18.90 10.85 -22.50
N SER A 48 -18.31 11.71 -21.66
CA SER A 48 -17.17 12.54 -22.01
C SER A 48 -15.82 11.84 -21.77
N THR A 49 -15.74 10.98 -20.75
CA THR A 49 -14.47 10.33 -20.37
C THR A 49 -14.43 8.85 -20.73
N GLY A 50 -15.58 8.22 -21.00
CA GLY A 50 -15.68 6.78 -21.24
C GLY A 50 -15.54 5.92 -19.98
N VAL A 51 -15.40 6.52 -18.79
CA VAL A 51 -15.34 5.79 -17.51
C VAL A 51 -16.68 5.13 -17.27
N ALA A 52 -16.68 3.80 -17.16
CA ALA A 52 -17.87 2.99 -16.93
C ALA A 52 -17.91 2.47 -15.50
N PHE A 53 -19.12 2.37 -14.97
CA PHE A 53 -19.40 1.76 -13.66
C PHE A 53 -20.30 0.55 -13.87
N GLU A 54 -20.10 -0.47 -13.04
CA GLU A 54 -21.04 -1.59 -12.98
C GLU A 54 -22.39 -1.12 -12.41
N ASP A 55 -23.47 -1.79 -12.81
CA ASP A 55 -24.78 -1.51 -12.24
C ASP A 55 -24.78 -1.78 -10.74
N PRO A 56 -25.29 -0.85 -9.92
CA PRO A 56 -25.23 -1.00 -8.47
C PRO A 56 -26.11 -2.17 -8.00
N ALA A 57 -25.54 -3.03 -7.21
CA ALA A 57 -26.23 -4.12 -6.55
C ALA A 57 -26.03 -4.03 -5.03
N PRO A 58 -26.84 -4.67 -4.19
CA PRO A 58 -26.70 -4.58 -2.74
C PRO A 58 -25.30 -4.87 -2.20
N HIS A 59 -24.58 -5.79 -2.83
CA HIS A 59 -23.21 -6.13 -2.46
C HIS A 59 -22.18 -5.03 -2.80
N THR A 60 -22.49 -4.12 -3.74
CA THR A 60 -21.64 -2.96 -4.07
C THR A 60 -21.53 -1.99 -2.88
N PHE A 61 -22.56 -1.93 -2.03
CA PHE A 61 -22.61 -1.07 -0.85
C PHE A 61 -22.31 -1.80 0.46
N SER A 62 -21.85 -3.05 0.37
CA SER A 62 -21.51 -3.86 1.54
C SER A 62 -20.00 -3.89 1.75
N PHE A 63 -19.54 -3.40 2.90
CA PHE A 63 -18.13 -3.51 3.29
C PHE A 63 -17.70 -4.94 3.67
N ASN A 64 -18.65 -5.87 3.81
CA ASN A 64 -18.39 -7.30 4.03
C ASN A 64 -18.31 -8.08 2.71
N SER A 65 -18.55 -7.44 1.58
CA SER A 65 -18.44 -8.04 0.25
C SER A 65 -17.18 -7.58 -0.46
N PRO A 66 -16.41 -8.47 -1.10
CA PRO A 66 -15.25 -8.08 -1.90
C PRO A 66 -15.57 -7.09 -3.03
N GLN A 67 -16.83 -7.06 -3.50
CA GLN A 67 -17.29 -6.13 -4.52
C GLN A 67 -17.45 -4.71 -3.98
N GLY A 68 -17.83 -4.54 -2.71
CA GLY A 68 -18.05 -3.23 -2.08
C GLY A 68 -16.94 -2.79 -1.14
N ALA A 69 -16.23 -3.72 -0.52
CA ALA A 69 -15.18 -3.43 0.45
C ALA A 69 -14.01 -2.63 -0.15
N CYS A 70 -13.49 -1.68 0.59
CA CYS A 70 -12.25 -1.01 0.24
C CYS A 70 -11.11 -2.02 0.12
N PRO A 71 -10.38 -2.09 -1.01
CA PRO A 71 -9.35 -3.10 -1.22
C PRO A 71 -8.13 -2.92 -0.30
N ARG A 72 -7.88 -1.71 0.19
CA ARG A 72 -6.75 -1.40 1.07
C ARG A 72 -6.96 -1.97 2.48
N CYS A 73 -8.12 -1.75 3.07
CA CYS A 73 -8.43 -2.16 4.44
C CYS A 73 -9.40 -3.35 4.51
N SER A 74 -9.73 -3.98 3.37
CA SER A 74 -10.67 -5.10 3.29
C SER A 74 -11.99 -4.85 4.04
N GLY A 75 -12.48 -3.61 3.99
CA GLY A 75 -13.73 -3.22 4.65
C GLY A 75 -13.60 -2.89 6.14
N LEU A 76 -12.40 -2.87 6.72
CA LEU A 76 -12.20 -2.52 8.14
C LEU A 76 -12.37 -1.02 8.42
N GLY A 77 -12.07 -0.16 7.44
CA GLY A 77 -12.14 1.30 7.58
C GLY A 77 -10.90 1.91 8.25
N VAL A 78 -10.06 1.08 8.84
CA VAL A 78 -8.81 1.47 9.49
C VAL A 78 -7.64 0.69 8.92
N GLU A 79 -6.45 1.24 9.06
CA GLU A 79 -5.20 0.54 8.79
C GLU A 79 -4.30 0.59 10.02
N ALA A 80 -3.63 -0.50 10.30
CA ALA A 80 -2.61 -0.58 11.33
C ALA A 80 -1.32 0.04 10.78
N VAL A 81 -0.74 0.96 11.49
CA VAL A 81 0.55 1.57 11.19
C VAL A 81 1.44 1.50 12.42
N PHE A 82 2.76 1.51 12.21
CA PHE A 82 3.69 1.53 13.33
C PHE A 82 3.63 2.85 14.07
N ASP A 83 3.58 2.75 15.38
CA ASP A 83 3.65 3.88 16.29
C ASP A 83 5.11 4.07 16.73
N ILE A 84 5.78 5.06 16.13
CA ILE A 84 7.19 5.35 16.40
C ILE A 84 7.40 5.67 17.89
N THR A 85 6.43 6.30 18.54
CA THR A 85 6.53 6.64 19.96
C THR A 85 6.49 5.42 20.88
N LYS A 86 5.90 4.33 20.42
CA LYS A 86 5.91 3.04 21.13
C LYS A 86 7.15 2.21 20.79
N ILE A 87 7.71 2.40 19.59
CA ILE A 87 8.95 1.73 19.18
C ILE A 87 10.14 2.39 19.90
N ILE A 88 10.14 3.72 19.99
CA ILE A 88 11.18 4.53 20.64
C ILE A 88 10.49 5.42 21.68
N PRO A 89 10.17 4.88 22.86
CA PRO A 89 9.47 5.64 23.88
C PRO A 89 10.35 6.72 24.55
N ASP A 90 11.67 6.56 24.48
CA ASP A 90 12.65 7.47 25.06
C ASP A 90 13.86 7.58 24.11
N ASP A 91 13.91 8.66 23.34
CA ASP A 91 14.95 8.92 22.36
C ASP A 91 16.25 9.48 22.97
N SER A 92 16.26 9.78 24.25
CA SER A 92 17.47 10.14 25.00
C SER A 92 18.35 8.93 25.33
N ARG A 93 17.82 7.72 25.19
CA ARG A 93 18.55 6.46 25.39
C ARG A 93 19.28 6.05 24.12
N SER A 94 20.33 5.27 24.30
CA SER A 94 21.08 4.67 23.19
C SER A 94 20.45 3.32 22.74
N LEU A 95 20.87 2.84 21.57
CA LEU A 95 20.47 1.53 21.06
C LEU A 95 20.92 0.40 22.01
N ASN A 96 22.11 0.53 22.61
CA ASN A 96 22.64 -0.43 23.59
C ASN A 96 21.82 -0.44 24.89
N GLU A 97 21.28 0.70 25.29
CA GLU A 97 20.39 0.82 26.46
C GLU A 97 18.96 0.35 26.20
N GLY A 98 18.67 -0.01 24.95
CA GLY A 98 17.35 -0.49 24.53
C GLY A 98 16.37 0.63 24.20
N ALA A 99 16.81 1.70 23.55
CA ALA A 99 15.94 2.75 23.04
C ALA A 99 14.86 2.21 22.09
N ILE A 100 15.17 1.11 21.38
CA ILE A 100 14.24 0.43 20.49
C ILE A 100 13.58 -0.73 21.25
N GLU A 101 12.37 -0.50 21.73
CA GLU A 101 11.63 -1.43 22.57
C GLU A 101 11.50 -2.85 21.98
N PRO A 102 11.20 -3.05 20.67
CA PRO A 102 11.14 -4.38 20.05
C PRO A 102 12.43 -5.20 20.18
N PHE A 103 13.59 -4.57 20.26
CA PHE A 103 14.89 -5.27 20.35
C PHE A 103 15.36 -5.40 21.80
N GLY A 104 14.92 -4.47 22.65
CA GLY A 104 15.39 -4.36 24.03
C GLY A 104 16.86 -3.94 24.12
N LYS A 105 17.50 -4.23 25.26
CA LYS A 105 18.90 -3.93 25.49
C LYS A 105 19.81 -4.75 24.57
N TYR A 106 21.05 -4.26 24.42
CA TYR A 106 22.09 -4.93 23.63
C TYR A 106 22.15 -6.44 23.87
N LYS A 107 22.22 -7.16 22.77
CA LYS A 107 22.48 -8.61 22.74
C LYS A 107 23.49 -8.90 21.65
N ASN A 108 24.38 -9.83 21.89
CA ASN A 108 25.31 -10.30 20.86
C ASN A 108 24.55 -11.19 19.86
N ASN A 109 23.87 -10.56 18.91
CA ASN A 109 23.09 -11.23 17.87
C ASN A 109 23.19 -10.51 16.52
N LYS A 110 22.65 -11.14 15.48
CA LYS A 110 22.65 -10.64 14.10
C LYS A 110 22.08 -9.21 13.99
N ILE A 111 21.04 -8.87 14.76
CA ILE A 111 20.37 -7.57 14.65
C ILE A 111 21.30 -6.44 15.08
N PHE A 112 21.93 -6.56 16.27
CA PHE A 112 22.86 -5.55 16.77
C PHE A 112 24.12 -5.43 15.92
N THR A 113 24.54 -6.51 15.27
CA THR A 113 25.60 -6.43 14.26
C THR A 113 25.20 -5.62 13.06
N LEU A 114 23.99 -5.86 12.51
CA LEU A 114 23.49 -5.08 11.38
C LEU A 114 23.32 -3.61 11.75
N LEU A 115 22.87 -3.30 12.97
CA LEU A 115 22.80 -1.93 13.50
C LEU A 115 24.17 -1.27 13.61
N THR A 116 25.19 -2.03 14.05
CA THR A 116 26.59 -1.54 14.07
C THR A 116 27.10 -1.19 12.67
N LEU A 117 26.77 -2.02 11.67
CA LEU A 117 27.15 -1.76 10.29
C LEU A 117 26.40 -0.55 9.70
N LEU A 118 25.14 -0.35 10.07
CA LEU A 118 24.40 0.87 9.74
C LEU A 118 25.05 2.08 10.40
N GLY A 119 25.44 1.99 11.67
CA GLY A 119 26.14 3.04 12.38
C GLY A 119 27.41 3.50 11.67
N ARG A 120 28.22 2.56 11.17
CA ARG A 120 29.40 2.89 10.35
C ARG A 120 29.06 3.57 9.01
N ARG A 121 27.87 3.31 8.45
CA ARG A 121 27.42 3.89 7.18
C ARG A 121 26.83 5.29 7.35
N TYR A 122 26.12 5.51 8.44
CA TYR A 122 25.39 6.74 8.74
C TYR A 122 26.00 7.58 9.87
N ASP A 123 27.24 7.27 10.25
CA ASP A 123 28.07 8.01 11.22
C ASP A 123 27.44 8.12 12.62
N PHE A 124 26.99 6.96 13.17
CA PHE A 124 26.56 6.85 14.55
C PHE A 124 27.10 5.58 15.20
N THR A 125 27.11 5.55 16.52
CA THR A 125 27.45 4.37 17.33
C THR A 125 26.20 3.86 18.06
N LEU A 126 26.24 2.61 18.54
CA LEU A 126 25.13 2.07 19.32
C LEU A 126 25.01 2.67 20.71
N ASP A 127 26.01 3.43 21.17
CA ASP A 127 26.04 4.13 22.47
C ASP A 127 25.55 5.57 22.36
N ASP A 128 25.35 6.11 21.13
CA ASP A 128 24.84 7.44 20.96
C ASP A 128 23.32 7.49 21.26
N PRO A 129 22.85 8.55 21.92
CA PRO A 129 21.42 8.79 22.08
C PRO A 129 20.70 8.84 20.75
N VAL A 130 19.53 8.19 20.66
CA VAL A 130 18.77 8.09 19.39
C VAL A 130 18.43 9.46 18.79
N ASN A 131 18.14 10.46 19.63
CA ASN A 131 17.84 11.83 19.20
C ASN A 131 19.06 12.58 18.57
N THR A 132 20.26 12.02 18.66
CA THR A 132 21.48 12.58 18.03
C THR A 132 21.77 11.94 16.66
N ILE A 133 21.11 10.83 16.33
CA ILE A 133 21.26 10.14 15.05
C ILE A 133 20.61 10.97 13.94
N SER A 134 21.28 11.07 12.80
CA SER A 134 20.75 11.80 11.64
C SER A 134 19.40 11.24 11.17
N GLU A 135 18.58 12.07 10.54
CA GLU A 135 17.30 11.66 9.99
C GLU A 135 17.45 10.50 8.98
N GLU A 136 18.50 10.53 8.15
CA GLU A 136 18.83 9.46 7.21
C GLU A 136 19.16 8.15 7.93
N GLY A 137 19.97 8.22 9.00
CA GLY A 137 20.29 7.07 9.84
C GLY A 137 19.06 6.48 10.52
N MET A 138 18.20 7.34 11.08
CA MET A 138 16.94 6.91 11.69
C MET A 138 15.97 6.29 10.67
N ASN A 139 15.85 6.87 9.48
CA ASN A 139 15.03 6.28 8.42
C ASN A 139 15.58 4.90 8.00
N ALA A 140 16.90 4.76 7.88
CA ALA A 140 17.50 3.46 7.59
C ALA A 140 17.23 2.45 8.71
N ILE A 141 17.34 2.82 9.97
CA ILE A 141 17.03 1.96 11.12
C ILE A 141 15.57 1.52 11.08
N LEU A 142 14.63 2.45 10.88
CA LEU A 142 13.19 2.19 10.97
C LEU A 142 12.62 1.47 9.75
N TYR A 143 13.01 1.89 8.54
CA TYR A 143 12.35 1.47 7.29
C TYR A 143 13.26 0.70 6.33
N GLY A 144 14.51 0.49 6.71
CA GLY A 144 15.46 -0.27 5.92
C GLY A 144 16.42 0.58 5.09
N ASP A 145 17.43 -0.09 4.56
CA ASP A 145 18.44 0.51 3.70
C ASP A 145 18.41 -0.17 2.32
N PRO A 146 18.28 0.60 1.22
CA PRO A 146 18.26 0.04 -0.13
C PRO A 146 19.56 -0.68 -0.49
N LYS A 147 20.67 -0.36 0.19
CA LYS A 147 21.97 -1.01 -0.02
C LYS A 147 22.19 -2.09 1.03
N PRO A 148 22.40 -3.36 0.63
CA PRO A 148 22.66 -4.42 1.59
C PRO A 148 23.91 -4.17 2.40
N LEU A 149 23.94 -4.73 3.61
CA LEU A 149 25.06 -4.63 4.54
C LEU A 149 26.00 -5.83 4.32
N THR A 150 27.30 -5.55 4.27
CA THR A 150 28.30 -6.61 4.15
C THR A 150 28.70 -7.08 5.54
N VAL A 151 28.32 -8.30 5.88
CA VAL A 151 28.65 -8.95 7.16
C VAL A 151 29.80 -9.91 6.95
N ASP A 152 30.80 -9.84 7.82
CA ASP A 152 31.84 -10.88 7.91
C ASP A 152 31.33 -12.02 8.78
N LEU A 153 31.16 -13.19 8.18
CA LEU A 153 30.62 -14.35 8.88
C LEU A 153 31.56 -14.92 9.94
N SER A 154 32.85 -14.60 9.86
CA SER A 154 33.85 -15.05 10.85
C SER A 154 33.60 -14.47 12.24
N GLU A 155 32.85 -13.33 12.32
CA GLU A 155 32.44 -12.73 13.60
C GLU A 155 31.37 -13.55 14.35
N PHE A 156 30.66 -14.46 13.66
CA PHE A 156 29.48 -15.16 14.22
C PHE A 156 29.51 -16.66 14.04
N THR A 157 30.34 -17.16 13.14
CA THR A 157 30.40 -18.59 12.80
C THR A 157 31.85 -19.01 12.58
N SER A 158 32.09 -20.31 12.58
CA SER A 158 33.40 -20.88 12.22
C SER A 158 33.66 -20.82 10.70
N ILE A 159 32.78 -20.18 9.92
CA ILE A 159 32.86 -20.08 8.47
C ILE A 159 33.45 -18.72 8.10
N SER A 160 34.59 -18.70 7.43
CA SER A 160 35.18 -17.47 6.89
C SER A 160 34.46 -17.08 5.60
N GLY A 161 34.06 -15.81 5.49
CA GLY A 161 33.45 -15.27 4.28
C GLY A 161 32.65 -14.01 4.53
N ARG A 162 32.42 -13.23 3.46
CA ARG A 162 31.58 -12.04 3.51
C ARG A 162 30.25 -12.32 2.84
N ARG A 163 29.16 -11.91 3.47
CA ARG A 163 27.82 -12.06 2.94
C ARG A 163 27.11 -10.71 2.91
N MET A 164 26.41 -10.43 1.83
CA MET A 164 25.52 -9.29 1.75
C MET A 164 24.16 -9.65 2.34
N ILE A 165 23.72 -8.89 3.35
CA ILE A 165 22.46 -9.10 4.04
C ILE A 165 21.62 -7.83 3.86
N PRO A 166 20.40 -7.90 3.34
CA PRO A 166 19.50 -6.77 3.31
C PRO A 166 19.10 -6.40 4.74
N TRP A 167 18.96 -5.12 4.99
CA TRP A 167 18.34 -4.59 6.19
C TRP A 167 17.00 -3.95 5.82
N GLU A 168 15.93 -4.60 6.21
CA GLU A 168 14.57 -4.22 5.84
C GLU A 168 13.92 -3.26 6.83
N GLY A 169 14.63 -2.95 7.93
CA GLY A 169 14.17 -2.03 8.96
C GLY A 169 13.37 -2.71 10.08
N ILE A 170 13.20 -1.95 11.16
CA ILE A 170 12.45 -2.41 12.34
C ILE A 170 11.00 -2.67 12.01
N ALA A 171 10.40 -1.82 11.16
CA ALA A 171 9.01 -1.96 10.76
C ALA A 171 8.75 -3.35 10.15
N GLU A 172 9.61 -3.80 9.24
CA GLU A 172 9.51 -5.12 8.63
C GLU A 172 9.83 -6.24 9.62
N TYR A 173 10.85 -6.06 10.47
CA TYR A 173 11.16 -7.02 11.51
C TYR A 173 9.98 -7.29 12.45
N VAL A 174 9.26 -6.25 12.86
CA VAL A 174 8.07 -6.40 13.70
C VAL A 174 6.92 -7.08 12.93
N GLN A 175 6.83 -6.87 11.61
CA GLN A 175 5.82 -7.56 10.77
C GLN A 175 6.13 -9.02 10.53
N GLN A 176 7.39 -9.35 10.27
CA GLN A 176 7.86 -10.70 9.92
C GLN A 176 8.26 -11.56 11.14
N SER A 177 7.98 -11.12 12.35
CA SER A 177 8.34 -11.95 13.53
C SER A 177 7.74 -13.35 13.38
N ASP A 178 8.59 -14.37 13.41
CA ASP A 178 8.29 -15.80 13.10
C ASP A 178 7.14 -16.43 13.91
N ASP A 179 6.58 -15.71 14.85
CA ASP A 179 5.44 -16.09 15.69
C ASP A 179 4.08 -15.55 15.16
N GLU A 180 3.97 -15.25 13.85
CA GLU A 180 2.72 -14.69 13.28
C GLU A 180 1.47 -15.52 13.57
N GLU A 181 1.60 -16.82 13.70
CA GLU A 181 0.47 -17.73 14.01
C GLU A 181 0.21 -17.89 15.52
N SER A 182 1.16 -17.47 16.38
CA SER A 182 0.95 -17.55 17.81
C SER A 182 0.18 -16.33 18.35
N LYS A 183 -0.81 -16.60 19.21
CA LYS A 183 -1.54 -15.52 19.91
C LYS A 183 -0.63 -14.60 20.72
N LYS A 184 0.56 -15.07 21.08
CA LYS A 184 1.55 -14.32 21.84
C LYS A 184 2.32 -13.37 20.96
N GLY A 185 2.73 -13.79 19.75
CA GLY A 185 3.35 -12.95 18.74
C GLY A 185 2.44 -11.83 18.24
N GLN A 186 1.15 -12.16 17.98
CA GLN A 186 0.16 -11.15 17.62
C GLN A 186 0.00 -10.06 18.68
N LYS A 187 -0.15 -10.44 19.97
CA LYS A 187 -0.26 -9.48 21.08
C LYS A 187 1.00 -8.64 21.25
N TRP A 188 2.16 -9.22 21.02
CA TRP A 188 3.43 -8.49 21.08
C TRP A 188 3.51 -7.44 19.97
N ARG A 189 3.15 -7.79 18.73
CA ARG A 189 3.13 -6.86 17.60
C ARG A 189 2.11 -5.74 17.78
N GLU A 190 0.92 -6.04 18.27
CA GLU A 190 -0.15 -5.07 18.53
C GLU A 190 0.28 -3.95 19.48
N GLN A 191 1.24 -4.18 20.37
CA GLN A 191 1.77 -3.16 21.29
C GLN A 191 2.46 -2.01 20.54
N PHE A 192 3.03 -2.27 19.35
CA PHE A 192 3.76 -1.30 18.54
C PHE A 192 2.91 -0.71 17.40
N LEU A 193 1.64 -1.04 17.35
CA LEU A 193 0.73 -0.55 16.33
C LEU A 193 -0.18 0.56 16.88
N MET A 194 -0.55 1.46 15.98
CA MET A 194 -1.68 2.36 16.14
C MET A 194 -2.61 2.18 14.95
N TYR A 195 -3.90 2.44 15.17
CA TYR A 195 -4.92 2.36 14.12
C TYR A 195 -5.31 3.77 13.70
N ARG A 196 -5.28 4.03 12.40
CA ARG A 196 -5.74 5.29 11.81
C ARG A 196 -6.78 5.02 10.74
N PRO A 197 -7.62 6.01 10.38
CA PRO A 197 -8.52 5.87 9.24
C PRO A 197 -7.75 5.46 7.99
N CYS A 198 -8.30 4.49 7.25
CA CYS A 198 -7.67 3.99 6.03
C CYS A 198 -7.40 5.13 5.04
N SER A 199 -6.19 5.23 4.55
CA SER A 199 -5.72 6.28 3.64
C SER A 199 -6.46 6.31 2.30
N VAL A 200 -7.06 5.18 1.88
CA VAL A 200 -7.79 5.07 0.62
C VAL A 200 -9.27 5.43 0.77
N CYS A 201 -9.95 4.89 1.79
CA CYS A 201 -11.38 5.10 1.97
C CYS A 201 -11.74 6.16 3.03
N GLY A 202 -10.76 6.71 3.74
CA GLY A 202 -10.98 7.72 4.78
C GLY A 202 -11.89 7.25 5.93
N GLY A 203 -11.95 5.93 6.16
CA GLY A 203 -12.83 5.34 7.18
C GLY A 203 -14.20 4.88 6.65
N SER A 204 -14.57 5.18 5.40
CA SER A 204 -15.88 4.80 4.84
C SER A 204 -16.08 3.29 4.65
N ARG A 205 -15.01 2.51 4.67
CA ARG A 205 -14.97 1.05 4.51
C ARG A 205 -15.29 0.55 3.10
N LEU A 206 -15.76 1.40 2.21
CA LEU A 206 -16.21 1.07 0.86
C LEU A 206 -15.20 1.49 -0.20
N LYS A 207 -15.32 0.88 -1.38
CA LYS A 207 -14.61 1.32 -2.59
C LYS A 207 -15.04 2.74 -2.95
N LYS A 208 -14.14 3.51 -3.60
CA LYS A 208 -14.43 4.87 -4.05
C LYS A 208 -15.59 4.92 -5.04
N GLU A 209 -15.72 3.90 -5.88
CA GLU A 209 -16.79 3.78 -6.86
C GLU A 209 -18.17 3.68 -6.19
N ALA A 210 -18.28 2.93 -5.09
CA ALA A 210 -19.52 2.81 -4.33
C ALA A 210 -19.96 4.16 -3.71
N LEU A 211 -19.00 5.01 -3.36
CA LEU A 211 -19.27 6.33 -2.78
C LEU A 211 -19.71 7.39 -3.81
N GLN A 212 -19.63 7.07 -5.11
CA GLN A 212 -20.12 7.97 -6.17
C GLN A 212 -21.66 7.92 -6.33
N PHE A 213 -22.30 6.86 -5.84
CA PHE A 213 -23.76 6.77 -5.85
C PHE A 213 -24.35 7.66 -4.76
N ARG A 214 -25.21 8.58 -5.14
CA ARG A 214 -25.87 9.53 -4.24
C ARG A 214 -27.38 9.35 -4.29
N ILE A 215 -28.04 9.55 -3.17
CA ILE A 215 -29.51 9.53 -3.05
C ILE A 215 -29.95 10.96 -2.78
N GLY A 216 -30.86 11.48 -3.59
CA GLY A 216 -31.45 12.81 -3.39
C GLY A 216 -30.62 13.99 -3.94
N GLY A 217 -29.66 13.75 -4.82
CA GLY A 217 -28.93 14.80 -5.56
C GLY A 217 -27.65 15.25 -4.94
#